data_087520fc20c83180685c0968c73fa5f5
#
_entry.id   087520fc20c83180685c0968c73fa5f5
#
_cell.length_a   1.000
_cell.length_b   1.000
_cell.length_c   1.000
_cell.angle_alpha   90.00
_cell.angle_beta   90.00
_cell.angle_gamma   90.00
#
_symmetry.space_group_name_H-M   'P 1'
#
loop_
_entity.id
_entity.type
_entity.pdbx_description
1 polymer ?
#
loop_
_entity_poly.entity_id
_entity_poly.type
_entity_poly.pdbx_seq_one_letter_code
_entity_poly.pdbx_strand_id
1 'polypeptide(L)'
;MSAFSNRFFGIYRRPLPDSDVIVDMGKGLCQRLRYSEVMHCPYCQNSDTKVIDTRISDDGFSIRRRRVCQICHKRFTTVESTMLLVRKRSGNVEPFDRKKVVSGVRKACQGRPINEDDLRTLGQRVEEDLRARGLAEVDSDDVGKAILAPLRELDEVAYLRFASVYQNFDGLEDFQRAIDDLRKEKHTEAEQH
;
A
#
# COMPACT_ATOMS: atom_id res chain seq x y z
N MET A 1 57.95 -0.81 0.88
CA MET A 1 56.80 -1.54 1.42
C MET A 1 55.83 -0.48 1.93
N SER A 2 54.89 -0.13 1.12
CA SER A 2 54.01 1.05 1.31
C SER A 2 52.58 0.55 1.64
N ALA A 3 52.11 0.99 2.81
CA ALA A 3 50.76 0.70 3.29
C ALA A 3 49.75 1.67 2.70
N PHE A 4 48.82 1.17 1.88
CA PHE A 4 47.67 1.93 1.39
C PHE A 4 46.61 2.02 2.48
N SER A 5 46.40 3.21 2.99
CA SER A 5 45.29 3.53 3.92
C SER A 5 44.04 3.86 3.11
N ASN A 6 43.11 2.92 3.07
CA ASN A 6 41.75 3.15 2.53
C ASN A 6 40.93 3.94 3.57
N ARG A 7 40.76 5.25 3.34
CA ARG A 7 39.74 6.04 4.06
C ARG A 7 38.40 5.83 3.38
N PHE A 8 37.54 5.04 4.02
CA PHE A 8 36.12 4.98 3.75
C PHE A 8 35.47 6.33 4.12
N PHE A 9 35.01 7.06 3.12
CA PHE A 9 34.11 8.20 3.32
C PHE A 9 32.72 7.68 3.68
N GLY A 10 32.38 7.78 4.96
CA GLY A 10 31.04 7.51 5.45
C GLY A 10 30.08 8.61 4.99
N ILE A 11 29.12 8.25 4.14
CA ILE A 11 28.00 9.12 3.78
C ILE A 11 27.04 9.15 4.95
N TYR A 12 27.08 10.20 5.75
CA TYR A 12 26.13 10.46 6.82
C TYR A 12 24.84 11.00 6.21
N ARG A 13 23.82 10.14 6.06
CA ARG A 13 22.45 10.57 5.73
C ARG A 13 21.75 10.99 7.02
N ARG A 14 21.70 12.30 7.32
CA ARG A 14 20.66 12.87 8.16
C ARG A 14 19.57 13.45 7.26
N PRO A 15 18.29 13.13 7.46
CA PRO A 15 17.21 13.85 6.80
C PRO A 15 17.10 15.23 7.45
N LEU A 16 17.43 16.28 6.69
CA LEU A 16 17.10 17.66 7.04
C LEU A 16 15.75 18.01 6.43
N PRO A 17 14.92 18.85 7.10
CA PRO A 17 13.57 19.19 6.65
C PRO A 17 13.49 20.06 5.38
N ASP A 18 14.62 20.53 4.85
CA ASP A 18 14.71 21.18 3.54
C ASP A 18 15.83 20.53 2.73
N SER A 19 15.46 20.06 1.55
CA SER A 19 16.18 19.15 0.66
C SER A 19 17.46 19.73 0.03
N ASP A 20 18.34 20.34 0.82
CA ASP A 20 19.64 20.81 0.36
C ASP A 20 20.75 19.83 0.76
N VAL A 21 21.33 19.13 -0.18
CA VAL A 21 22.53 18.32 0.03
C VAL A 21 23.76 19.18 -0.19
N ILE A 22 24.55 19.38 0.86
CA ILE A 22 25.84 20.07 0.77
C ILE A 22 26.93 19.04 0.44
N VAL A 23 27.55 19.16 -0.73
CA VAL A 23 28.67 18.31 -1.12
C VAL A 23 29.95 19.14 -1.00
N ASP A 24 30.88 18.74 -0.12
CA ASP A 24 32.20 19.34 0.00
C ASP A 24 33.13 18.76 -1.08
N MET A 25 33.52 19.58 -2.04
CA MET A 25 34.44 19.23 -3.12
C MET A 25 35.91 19.56 -2.83
N GLY A 26 36.30 19.73 -1.58
CA GLY A 26 37.71 19.78 -1.18
C GLY A 26 38.50 21.00 -1.64
N LYS A 27 37.89 22.11 -2.08
CA LYS A 27 38.53 23.37 -2.45
C LYS A 27 37.77 24.62 -2.01
N GLY A 28 37.06 24.55 -0.84
CA GLY A 28 36.45 25.76 -0.28
C GLY A 28 35.25 26.33 -1.05
N LEU A 29 34.74 25.65 -2.08
CA LEU A 29 33.48 25.98 -2.75
C LEU A 29 32.41 24.98 -2.34
N CYS A 30 31.58 25.36 -1.37
CA CYS A 30 30.32 24.69 -1.09
C CYS A 30 29.32 25.05 -2.19
N GLN A 31 29.10 24.15 -3.15
CA GLN A 31 27.99 24.27 -4.07
C GLN A 31 26.76 23.62 -3.46
N ARG A 32 25.74 24.45 -3.21
CA ARG A 32 24.41 24.01 -2.79
C ARG A 32 23.72 23.35 -3.96
N LEU A 33 23.85 22.03 -4.08
CA LEU A 33 23.07 21.26 -5.04
C LEU A 33 21.63 21.19 -4.50
N ARG A 34 20.76 22.04 -5.03
CA ARG A 34 19.33 21.82 -4.90
C ARG A 34 19.02 20.55 -5.68
N TYR A 35 18.73 19.49 -4.97
CA TYR A 35 18.04 18.35 -5.57
C TYR A 35 16.67 18.89 -5.98
N SER A 36 16.58 19.36 -7.22
CA SER A 36 15.31 19.88 -7.71
C SER A 36 14.36 18.68 -7.82
N GLU A 37 13.35 18.67 -6.99
CA GLU A 37 12.19 17.74 -7.05
C GLU A 37 11.39 17.98 -8.35
N VAL A 38 12.08 18.14 -9.45
CA VAL A 38 11.48 18.50 -10.73
C VAL A 38 11.24 17.23 -11.51
N MET A 39 9.97 16.99 -11.81
CA MET A 39 9.58 15.88 -12.66
C MET A 39 10.04 16.14 -14.11
N HIS A 40 10.94 15.28 -14.60
CA HIS A 40 11.44 15.37 -15.97
C HIS A 40 10.36 14.99 -16.99
N CYS A 41 10.42 15.63 -18.15
CA CYS A 41 9.55 15.31 -19.28
C CYS A 41 9.84 13.89 -19.79
N PRO A 42 8.86 12.98 -19.89
CA PRO A 42 9.08 11.61 -20.35
C PRO A 42 9.46 11.50 -21.84
N TYR A 43 9.32 12.60 -22.61
CA TYR A 43 9.58 12.61 -24.04
C TYR A 43 10.96 13.15 -24.42
N CYS A 44 11.41 14.21 -23.75
CA CYS A 44 12.70 14.87 -24.04
C CYS A 44 13.62 14.95 -22.83
N GLN A 45 13.21 14.39 -21.69
CA GLN A 45 13.96 14.31 -20.42
C GLN A 45 14.37 15.67 -19.84
N ASN A 46 13.83 16.77 -20.37
CA ASN A 46 14.10 18.09 -19.84
C ASN A 46 13.38 18.30 -18.50
N SER A 47 14.02 18.98 -17.56
CA SER A 47 13.50 19.26 -16.22
C SER A 47 12.51 20.43 -16.19
N ASP A 48 12.48 21.27 -17.23
CA ASP A 48 11.59 22.44 -17.27
C ASP A 48 10.16 22.03 -17.65
N THR A 49 9.40 21.68 -16.64
CA THR A 49 8.00 21.27 -16.76
C THR A 49 7.10 22.08 -15.84
N LYS A 50 5.95 22.53 -16.35
CA LYS A 50 4.97 23.32 -15.60
C LYS A 50 3.68 22.55 -15.38
N VAL A 51 3.14 22.61 -14.16
CA VAL A 51 1.79 22.10 -13.85
C VAL A 51 0.75 23.06 -14.43
N ILE A 52 -0.19 22.54 -15.22
CA ILE A 52 -1.28 23.29 -15.85
C ILE A 52 -2.64 22.97 -15.25
N ASP A 53 -2.80 21.82 -14.61
CA ASP A 53 -4.03 21.39 -13.92
C ASP A 53 -3.68 20.46 -12.77
N THR A 54 -4.43 20.58 -11.67
CA THR A 54 -4.30 19.72 -10.49
C THR A 54 -5.67 19.26 -10.04
N ARG A 55 -5.86 17.95 -9.86
CA ARG A 55 -7.09 17.35 -9.36
C ARG A 55 -6.78 16.37 -8.27
N ILE A 56 -7.56 16.42 -7.20
CA ILE A 56 -7.55 15.42 -6.14
C ILE A 56 -8.48 14.29 -6.60
N SER A 57 -8.09 13.03 -6.39
CA SER A 57 -8.97 11.89 -6.64
C SER A 57 -10.13 11.85 -5.64
N ASP A 58 -11.22 11.20 -6.00
CA ASP A 58 -12.44 11.14 -5.19
C ASP A 58 -12.20 10.48 -3.82
N ASP A 59 -11.21 9.60 -3.71
CA ASP A 59 -10.77 8.97 -2.47
C ASP A 59 -9.91 9.87 -1.57
N GLY A 60 -9.48 11.04 -2.06
CA GLY A 60 -8.61 11.98 -1.34
C GLY A 60 -7.15 11.53 -1.16
N PHE A 61 -6.78 10.31 -1.58
CA PHE A 61 -5.45 9.74 -1.34
C PHE A 61 -4.47 9.90 -2.49
N SER A 62 -4.89 10.49 -3.61
CA SER A 62 -4.00 10.78 -4.73
C SER A 62 -4.26 12.14 -5.35
N ILE A 63 -3.18 12.74 -5.88
CA ILE A 63 -3.19 14.02 -6.58
C ILE A 63 -2.74 13.76 -8.02
N ARG A 64 -3.62 14.06 -8.96
CA ARG A 64 -3.31 13.99 -10.39
C ARG A 64 -2.93 15.38 -10.89
N ARG A 65 -1.71 15.52 -11.42
CA ARG A 65 -1.23 16.77 -12.02
C ARG A 65 -0.99 16.61 -13.51
N ARG A 66 -1.61 17.49 -14.30
CA ARG A 66 -1.34 17.61 -15.72
C ARG A 66 -0.21 18.61 -15.93
N ARG A 67 0.83 18.19 -16.64
CA ARG A 67 2.05 18.98 -16.86
C ARG A 67 2.26 19.24 -18.34
N VAL A 68 2.97 20.33 -18.66
CA VAL A 68 3.47 20.65 -19.99
C VAL A 68 4.97 20.86 -19.91
N CYS A 69 5.71 20.29 -20.84
CA CYS A 69 7.13 20.58 -21.00
C CYS A 69 7.31 21.92 -21.73
N GLN A 70 8.19 22.80 -21.20
CA GLN A 70 8.42 24.11 -21.80
C GLN A 70 9.30 24.01 -23.09
N ILE A 71 10.02 22.91 -23.26
CA ILE A 71 10.91 22.72 -24.41
C ILE A 71 10.19 22.00 -25.56
N CYS A 72 9.62 20.81 -25.34
CA CYS A 72 8.98 20.06 -26.42
C CYS A 72 7.48 20.27 -26.52
N HIS A 73 6.89 21.08 -25.64
CA HIS A 73 5.45 21.44 -25.54
C HIS A 73 4.50 20.24 -25.41
N LYS A 74 4.99 19.04 -25.22
CA LYS A 74 4.18 17.85 -24.99
C LYS A 74 3.59 17.87 -23.57
N ARG A 75 2.37 17.36 -23.46
CA ARG A 75 1.64 17.26 -22.20
C ARG A 75 1.74 15.83 -21.66
N PHE A 76 1.87 15.70 -20.33
CA PHE A 76 1.87 14.41 -19.64
C PHE A 76 1.19 14.57 -18.29
N THR A 77 0.86 13.44 -17.67
CA THR A 77 0.19 13.41 -16.38
C THR A 77 1.09 12.70 -15.37
N THR A 78 1.18 13.26 -14.16
CA THR A 78 1.81 12.63 -13.00
C THR A 78 0.75 12.36 -11.95
N VAL A 79 0.92 11.28 -11.19
CA VAL A 79 0.07 10.93 -10.05
C VAL A 79 0.98 10.80 -8.83
N GLU A 80 0.65 11.55 -7.81
CA GLU A 80 1.24 11.42 -6.47
C GLU A 80 0.20 10.72 -5.61
N SER A 81 0.55 9.63 -4.95
CA SER A 81 -0.36 8.88 -4.07
C SER A 81 0.34 8.42 -2.82
N THR A 82 -0.41 8.36 -1.72
CA THR A 82 0.05 7.71 -0.50
C THR A 82 0.12 6.21 -0.73
N MET A 83 1.27 5.59 -0.47
CA MET A 83 1.42 4.14 -0.58
C MET A 83 1.19 3.50 0.78
N LEU A 84 0.29 2.53 0.84
CA LEU A 84 0.22 1.57 1.93
C LEU A 84 1.15 0.41 1.58
N LEU A 85 2.10 0.11 2.45
CA LEU A 85 3.07 -0.96 2.26
C LEU A 85 2.66 -2.19 3.08
N VAL A 86 2.92 -3.37 2.54
CA VAL A 86 2.67 -4.66 3.20
C VAL A 86 3.99 -5.40 3.37
N ARG A 87 4.33 -5.73 4.62
CA ARG A 87 5.46 -6.57 4.97
C ARG A 87 5.02 -8.03 4.94
N LYS A 88 5.68 -8.83 4.13
CA LYS A 88 5.49 -10.28 4.08
C LYS A 88 6.21 -10.99 5.22
N ARG A 89 5.78 -12.21 5.54
CA ARG A 89 6.49 -13.10 6.49
C ARG A 89 7.95 -13.33 6.12
N SER A 90 8.31 -13.24 4.82
CA SER A 90 9.69 -13.30 4.34
C SER A 90 10.54 -12.06 4.63
N GLY A 91 9.95 -11.00 5.19
CA GLY A 91 10.59 -9.70 5.41
C GLY A 91 10.53 -8.75 4.21
N ASN A 92 10.12 -9.22 3.03
CA ASN A 92 9.98 -8.36 1.87
C ASN A 92 8.80 -7.40 2.03
N VAL A 93 9.00 -6.13 1.63
CA VAL A 93 7.97 -5.10 1.65
C VAL A 93 7.52 -4.83 0.22
N GLU A 94 6.20 -4.81 0.00
CA GLU A 94 5.60 -4.50 -1.30
C GLU A 94 4.41 -3.56 -1.12
N PRO A 95 4.04 -2.78 -2.16
CA PRO A 95 2.81 -1.99 -2.13
C PRO A 95 1.59 -2.88 -1.93
N PHE A 96 0.62 -2.39 -1.13
CA PHE A 96 -0.69 -3.04 -1.01
C PHE A 96 -1.36 -3.12 -2.39
N ASP A 97 -1.87 -4.28 -2.73
CA ASP A 97 -2.58 -4.51 -3.99
C ASP A 97 -3.95 -5.15 -3.71
N ARG A 98 -5.00 -4.34 -3.89
CA ARG A 98 -6.40 -4.78 -3.76
C ARG A 98 -6.71 -6.02 -4.61
N LYS A 99 -6.09 -6.14 -5.79
CA LYS A 99 -6.29 -7.31 -6.67
C LYS A 99 -5.80 -8.60 -6.03
N LYS A 100 -4.73 -8.54 -5.23
CA LYS A 100 -4.23 -9.71 -4.48
C LYS A 100 -5.21 -10.14 -3.41
N VAL A 101 -5.82 -9.18 -2.69
CA VAL A 101 -6.87 -9.46 -1.70
C VAL A 101 -8.05 -10.15 -2.38
N VAL A 102 -8.59 -9.55 -3.44
CA VAL A 102 -9.71 -10.12 -4.23
C VAL A 102 -9.38 -11.52 -4.74
N SER A 103 -8.17 -11.72 -5.29
CA SER A 103 -7.73 -13.03 -5.79
C SER A 103 -7.66 -14.10 -4.69
N GLY A 104 -7.19 -13.73 -3.48
CA GLY A 104 -7.17 -14.63 -2.32
C GLY A 104 -8.55 -15.03 -1.87
N VAL A 105 -9.44 -14.05 -1.72
CA VAL A 105 -10.83 -14.26 -1.26
C VAL A 105 -11.65 -15.05 -2.30
N ARG A 106 -11.46 -14.78 -3.60
CA ARG A 106 -12.17 -15.48 -4.69
C ARG A 106 -12.07 -17.01 -4.58
N LYS A 107 -10.93 -17.55 -4.16
CA LYS A 107 -10.75 -18.99 -3.95
C LYS A 107 -11.70 -19.54 -2.87
N ALA A 108 -11.86 -18.81 -1.78
CA ALA A 108 -12.78 -19.18 -0.72
C ALA A 108 -14.25 -19.07 -1.14
N CYS A 109 -14.57 -18.15 -2.03
CA CYS A 109 -15.92 -17.90 -2.57
C CYS A 109 -16.31 -18.84 -3.69
N GLN A 110 -15.45 -19.77 -4.12
CA GLN A 110 -15.76 -20.66 -5.22
C GLN A 110 -17.03 -21.50 -4.99
N GLY A 111 -17.98 -21.42 -5.95
CA GLY A 111 -19.28 -22.11 -5.86
C GLY A 111 -20.29 -21.40 -4.94
N ARG A 112 -20.01 -20.16 -4.53
CA ARG A 112 -20.97 -19.31 -3.78
C ARG A 112 -21.60 -18.27 -4.72
N PRO A 113 -22.83 -17.81 -4.47
CA PRO A 113 -23.52 -16.81 -5.28
C PRO A 113 -22.98 -15.37 -5.01
N ILE A 114 -21.65 -15.19 -5.14
CA ILE A 114 -20.95 -13.95 -4.91
C ILE A 114 -20.45 -13.43 -6.25
N ASN A 115 -20.77 -12.20 -6.58
CA ASN A 115 -20.37 -11.57 -7.83
C ASN A 115 -19.01 -10.82 -7.71
N GLU A 116 -18.47 -10.38 -8.85
CA GLU A 116 -17.18 -9.66 -8.87
C GLU A 116 -17.26 -8.28 -8.22
N ASP A 117 -18.43 -7.65 -8.19
CA ASP A 117 -18.59 -6.33 -7.58
C ASP A 117 -18.60 -6.44 -6.05
N ASP A 118 -19.17 -7.52 -5.51
CA ASP A 118 -19.09 -7.83 -4.07
C ASP A 118 -17.63 -8.01 -3.64
N LEU A 119 -16.85 -8.75 -4.43
CA LEU A 119 -15.41 -8.95 -4.16
C LEU A 119 -14.61 -7.65 -4.25
N ARG A 120 -14.95 -6.77 -5.20
CA ARG A 120 -14.31 -5.44 -5.30
C ARG A 120 -14.63 -4.57 -4.10
N THR A 121 -15.90 -4.56 -3.69
CA THR A 121 -16.37 -3.83 -2.51
C THR A 121 -15.68 -4.32 -1.25
N LEU A 122 -15.57 -5.65 -1.08
CA LEU A 122 -14.81 -6.24 0.02
C LEU A 122 -13.35 -5.78 0.00
N GLY A 123 -12.69 -5.84 -1.16
CA GLY A 123 -11.30 -5.40 -1.29
C GLY A 123 -11.11 -3.91 -0.97
N GLN A 124 -12.09 -3.08 -1.28
CA GLN A 124 -12.10 -1.65 -0.93
C GLN A 124 -12.25 -1.46 0.58
N ARG A 125 -13.21 -2.11 1.23
CA ARG A 125 -13.41 -2.05 2.69
C ARG A 125 -12.16 -2.47 3.47
N VAL A 126 -11.47 -3.52 3.00
CA VAL A 126 -10.20 -3.97 3.59
C VAL A 126 -9.12 -2.89 3.49
N GLU A 127 -9.00 -2.23 2.33
CA GLU A 127 -8.03 -1.14 2.16
C GLU A 127 -8.35 0.05 3.06
N GLU A 128 -9.62 0.43 3.14
CA GLU A 128 -10.10 1.53 3.99
C GLU A 128 -9.81 1.26 5.48
N ASP A 129 -10.10 0.04 5.97
CA ASP A 129 -9.78 -0.37 7.34
C ASP A 129 -8.28 -0.27 7.64
N LEU A 130 -7.45 -0.80 6.74
CA LEU A 130 -6.00 -0.74 6.92
C LEU A 130 -5.46 0.70 6.91
N ARG A 131 -6.00 1.56 6.04
CA ARG A 131 -5.62 2.98 6.00
C ARG A 131 -6.10 3.75 7.24
N ALA A 132 -7.28 3.41 7.76
CA ALA A 132 -7.83 4.02 8.97
C ALA A 132 -6.95 3.78 10.22
N ARG A 133 -6.12 2.74 10.21
CA ARG A 133 -5.14 2.48 11.29
C ARG A 133 -3.99 3.50 11.30
N GLY A 134 -3.84 4.34 10.27
CA GLY A 134 -2.85 5.41 10.20
C GLY A 134 -1.40 4.93 10.05
N LEU A 135 -1.18 3.67 9.67
CA LEU A 135 0.14 3.10 9.48
C LEU A 135 0.56 3.18 8.00
N ALA A 136 1.81 3.57 7.74
CA ALA A 136 2.37 3.56 6.39
C ALA A 136 2.71 2.14 5.92
N GLU A 137 2.95 1.23 6.86
CA GLU A 137 3.28 -0.17 6.64
C GLU A 137 2.49 -1.07 7.59
N VAL A 138 1.94 -2.17 7.06
CA VAL A 138 1.17 -3.18 7.80
C VAL A 138 1.73 -4.57 7.54
N ASP A 139 1.57 -5.49 8.48
CA ASP A 139 1.98 -6.88 8.25
C ASP A 139 0.95 -7.63 7.38
N SER A 140 1.40 -8.62 6.62
CA SER A 140 0.50 -9.48 5.82
C SER A 140 -0.57 -10.18 6.66
N ASP A 141 -0.26 -10.43 7.94
CA ASP A 141 -1.20 -11.02 8.88
C ASP A 141 -2.31 -10.03 9.26
N ASP A 142 -2.04 -8.74 9.30
CA ASP A 142 -3.07 -7.73 9.55
C ASP A 142 -4.00 -7.57 8.35
N VAL A 143 -3.46 -7.71 7.14
CA VAL A 143 -4.29 -7.77 5.91
C VAL A 143 -5.24 -8.96 5.98
N GLY A 144 -4.76 -10.14 6.37
CA GLY A 144 -5.59 -11.32 6.52
C GLY A 144 -6.69 -11.16 7.57
N LYS A 145 -6.37 -10.56 8.73
CA LYS A 145 -7.37 -10.25 9.78
C LYS A 145 -8.43 -9.28 9.29
N ALA A 146 -8.01 -8.23 8.53
CA ALA A 146 -8.92 -7.25 7.97
C ALA A 146 -9.92 -7.84 6.96
N ILE A 147 -9.59 -8.97 6.33
CA ILE A 147 -10.49 -9.68 5.41
C ILE A 147 -11.59 -10.42 6.14
N LEU A 148 -11.34 -10.93 7.35
CA LEU A 148 -12.25 -11.85 8.04
C LEU A 148 -13.65 -11.24 8.31
N ALA A 149 -13.70 -10.01 8.82
CA ALA A 149 -14.97 -9.36 9.15
C ALA A 149 -15.85 -9.10 7.91
N PRO A 150 -15.38 -8.39 6.85
CA PRO A 150 -16.21 -8.14 5.68
C PRO A 150 -16.54 -9.42 4.89
N LEU A 151 -15.69 -10.45 4.94
CA LEU A 151 -15.98 -11.73 4.31
C LEU A 151 -17.08 -12.52 5.06
N ARG A 152 -17.10 -12.43 6.38
CA ARG A 152 -18.14 -13.04 7.21
C ARG A 152 -19.52 -12.42 6.92
N GLU A 153 -19.59 -11.10 6.80
CA GLU A 153 -20.83 -10.40 6.43
C GLU A 153 -21.31 -10.79 5.03
N LEU A 154 -20.38 -11.05 4.11
CA LEU A 154 -20.69 -11.41 2.74
C LEU A 154 -21.17 -12.87 2.61
N ASP A 155 -20.46 -13.83 3.19
CA ASP A 155 -20.79 -15.25 3.14
C ASP A 155 -20.04 -16.06 4.20
N GLU A 156 -20.78 -16.68 5.10
CA GLU A 156 -20.23 -17.45 6.23
C GLU A 156 -19.45 -18.69 5.80
N VAL A 157 -19.86 -19.34 4.71
CA VAL A 157 -19.15 -20.53 4.21
C VAL A 157 -17.81 -20.12 3.59
N ALA A 158 -17.79 -19.02 2.84
CA ALA A 158 -16.54 -18.45 2.32
C ALA A 158 -15.62 -18.00 3.46
N TYR A 159 -16.19 -17.39 4.51
CA TYR A 159 -15.45 -17.03 5.71
C TYR A 159 -14.78 -18.26 6.35
N LEU A 160 -15.51 -19.34 6.62
CA LEU A 160 -14.96 -20.57 7.21
C LEU A 160 -13.83 -21.17 6.37
N ARG A 161 -14.00 -21.19 5.04
CA ARG A 161 -12.94 -21.66 4.11
C ARG A 161 -11.70 -20.78 4.15
N PHE A 162 -11.88 -19.47 4.20
CA PHE A 162 -10.76 -18.53 4.28
C PHE A 162 -10.06 -18.63 5.64
N ALA A 163 -10.84 -18.61 6.72
CA ALA A 163 -10.35 -18.70 8.09
C ALA A 163 -9.56 -19.98 8.35
N SER A 164 -10.04 -21.12 7.83
CA SER A 164 -9.36 -22.41 8.01
C SER A 164 -7.94 -22.44 7.44
N VAL A 165 -7.74 -21.81 6.28
CA VAL A 165 -6.41 -21.71 5.65
C VAL A 165 -5.57 -20.62 6.32
N TYR A 166 -6.18 -19.47 6.60
CA TYR A 166 -5.47 -18.31 7.13
C TYR A 166 -5.03 -18.51 8.59
N GLN A 167 -5.90 -19.08 9.43
CA GLN A 167 -5.64 -19.36 10.84
C GLN A 167 -5.01 -20.74 11.07
N ASN A 168 -4.73 -21.50 9.99
CA ASN A 168 -4.17 -22.84 10.03
C ASN A 168 -4.94 -23.76 10.98
N PHE A 169 -6.21 -24.02 10.69
CA PHE A 169 -7.02 -24.96 11.50
C PHE A 169 -6.37 -26.36 11.45
N ASP A 170 -6.13 -26.93 12.62
CA ASP A 170 -5.47 -28.22 12.78
C ASP A 170 -6.45 -29.40 12.83
N GLY A 171 -7.71 -29.15 13.22
CA GLY A 171 -8.70 -30.21 13.40
C GLY A 171 -10.15 -29.74 13.30
N LEU A 172 -11.07 -30.68 13.55
CA LEU A 172 -12.51 -30.41 13.51
C LEU A 172 -12.95 -29.46 14.63
N GLU A 173 -12.22 -29.46 15.73
CA GLU A 173 -12.51 -28.61 16.91
C GLU A 173 -12.34 -27.13 16.57
N ASP A 174 -11.45 -26.77 15.66
CA ASP A 174 -11.25 -25.39 15.21
C ASP A 174 -12.44 -24.93 14.37
N PHE A 175 -12.93 -25.80 13.48
CA PHE A 175 -14.14 -25.53 12.72
C PHE A 175 -15.35 -25.39 13.65
N GLN A 176 -15.47 -26.27 14.64
CA GLN A 176 -16.59 -26.22 15.60
C GLN A 176 -16.58 -24.89 16.35
N ARG A 177 -15.42 -24.45 16.85
CA ARG A 177 -15.27 -23.15 17.52
C ARG A 177 -15.67 -21.99 16.60
N ALA A 178 -15.18 -21.96 15.37
CA ALA A 178 -15.51 -20.91 14.42
C ALA A 178 -17.01 -20.87 14.08
N ILE A 179 -17.67 -22.04 13.98
CA ILE A 179 -19.11 -22.13 13.76
C ILE A 179 -19.91 -21.66 15.00
N ASP A 180 -19.45 -22.02 16.18
CA ASP A 180 -20.13 -21.62 17.42
C ASP A 180 -20.03 -20.11 17.65
N ASP A 181 -18.90 -19.50 17.27
CA ASP A 181 -18.71 -18.06 17.34
C ASP A 181 -19.61 -17.32 16.33
N LEU A 182 -19.75 -17.82 15.11
CA LEU A 182 -20.71 -17.29 14.13
C LEU A 182 -22.17 -17.36 14.64
N ARG A 183 -22.54 -18.43 15.31
CA ARG A 183 -23.89 -18.60 15.88
C ARG A 183 -24.17 -17.64 17.03
N LYS A 184 -23.21 -17.44 17.95
CA LYS A 184 -23.36 -16.51 19.08
C LYS A 184 -23.59 -15.08 18.61
N GLU A 185 -22.80 -14.63 17.60
CA GLU A 185 -22.95 -13.28 17.09
C GLU A 185 -24.31 -13.03 16.44
N LYS A 186 -24.87 -14.00 15.68
CA LYS A 186 -26.22 -13.91 15.13
C LYS A 186 -27.30 -13.78 16.22
N HIS A 187 -27.14 -14.48 17.32
CA HIS A 187 -28.09 -14.37 18.43
C HIS A 187 -28.02 -12.98 19.07
N THR A 188 -26.82 -12.40 19.19
CA THR A 188 -26.66 -11.07 19.77
C THR A 188 -27.24 -9.97 18.87
N GLU A 189 -27.13 -10.11 17.55
CA GLU A 189 -27.72 -9.17 16.59
C GLU A 189 -29.23 -9.25 16.53
N ALA A 190 -29.80 -10.46 16.68
CA ALA A 190 -31.26 -10.68 16.73
C ALA A 190 -31.92 -10.13 17.99
N GLU A 191 -31.21 -10.03 19.12
CA GLU A 191 -31.70 -9.44 20.36
C GLU A 191 -31.66 -7.90 20.39
N GLN A 192 -30.96 -7.26 19.47
CA GLN A 192 -30.81 -5.79 19.37
C GLN A 192 -31.79 -5.13 18.40
N HIS A 193 -32.60 -5.90 17.66
CA HIS A 193 -33.63 -5.44 16.71
C HIS A 193 -35.03 -5.82 17.19
#